data_4f0959f03f271575fec75ccb5576fdb0
#
_entry.id   4f0959f03f271575fec75ccb5576fdb0
#
_cell.length_a   1.000
_cell.length_b   1.000
_cell.length_c   1.000
_cell.angle_alpha   90.00
_cell.angle_beta   90.00
_cell.angle_gamma   90.00
#
_symmetry.space_group_name_H-M   'P 1'
#
loop_
_entity.id
_entity.type
_entity.pdbx_description
1 polymer ?
#
loop_
_entity_poly.entity_id
_entity_poly.type
_entity_poly.pdbx_seq_one_letter_code
_entity_poly.pdbx_strand_id
1 'polypeptide(L)'
;MDITRLDSLEEKDFEAVEVAIFPPFTDLRSVQTLVDGDRLRISYGAQDISPEKSGAFTGDISGSMLKKLDCSYVIVGHSERRSVHGESDEVLNRKLRAVLANEMIPIFCIGEELTIRESGSHVKYVIDQLK
;
A
#
# COMPACT_ATOMS: atom_id res chain seq x y z
N MET A 1 17.31 -4.76 -0.62
CA MET A 1 16.65 -5.99 -1.11
C MET A 1 16.95 -6.09 -2.59
N ASP A 2 17.54 -7.18 -3.02
CA ASP A 2 17.88 -7.39 -4.44
C ASP A 2 16.67 -7.99 -5.14
N ILE A 3 15.92 -7.16 -5.86
CA ILE A 3 14.70 -7.60 -6.59
C ILE A 3 15.01 -8.41 -7.85
N THR A 4 16.28 -8.42 -8.29
CA THR A 4 16.70 -9.21 -9.47
C THR A 4 16.78 -10.71 -9.17
N ARG A 5 16.79 -11.10 -7.88
CA ARG A 5 16.74 -12.52 -7.47
C ARG A 5 15.38 -13.20 -7.65
N LEU A 6 14.36 -12.49 -8.12
CA LEU A 6 13.11 -13.10 -8.55
C LEU A 6 13.25 -13.91 -9.86
N ASP A 7 14.41 -13.84 -10.52
CA ASP A 7 14.76 -14.65 -11.70
C ASP A 7 14.74 -16.17 -11.46
N SER A 8 14.68 -16.61 -10.20
CA SER A 8 14.54 -18.03 -9.86
C SER A 8 13.09 -18.54 -9.92
N LEU A 9 12.11 -17.65 -10.07
CA LEU A 9 10.72 -18.03 -10.27
C LEU A 9 10.49 -18.40 -11.74
N GLU A 10 9.81 -19.52 -11.96
CA GLU A 10 9.46 -19.97 -13.29
C GLU A 10 8.19 -19.25 -13.80
N GLU A 11 7.97 -19.23 -15.10
CA GLU A 11 6.82 -18.57 -15.73
C GLU A 11 5.48 -19.04 -15.15
N LYS A 12 5.36 -20.33 -14.86
CA LYS A 12 4.17 -20.92 -14.22
C LYS A 12 3.86 -20.35 -12.83
N ASP A 13 4.87 -19.88 -12.08
CA ASP A 13 4.68 -19.34 -10.74
C ASP A 13 4.01 -17.97 -10.83
N PHE A 14 4.37 -17.15 -11.83
CA PHE A 14 3.73 -15.86 -12.12
C PHE A 14 2.33 -15.98 -12.74
N GLU A 15 1.97 -17.15 -13.29
CA GLU A 15 0.59 -17.42 -13.72
C GLU A 15 -0.32 -17.75 -12.53
N ALA A 16 0.24 -18.31 -11.46
CA ALA A 16 -0.49 -18.75 -10.27
C ALA A 16 -0.61 -17.67 -9.19
N VAL A 17 0.38 -16.75 -9.10
CA VAL A 17 0.44 -15.71 -8.06
C VAL A 17 0.90 -14.38 -8.64
N GLU A 18 0.36 -13.29 -8.10
CA GLU A 18 0.86 -11.94 -8.37
C GLU A 18 1.83 -11.52 -7.27
N VAL A 19 2.99 -10.99 -7.68
CA VAL A 19 4.02 -10.50 -6.76
C VAL A 19 4.05 -8.98 -6.82
N ALA A 20 3.92 -8.35 -5.66
CA ALA A 20 4.01 -6.89 -5.54
C ALA A 20 5.01 -6.49 -4.46
N ILE A 21 5.77 -5.42 -4.69
CA ILE A 21 6.69 -4.83 -3.72
C ILE A 21 6.27 -3.40 -3.37
N PHE A 22 6.58 -2.98 -2.15
CA PHE A 22 6.21 -1.66 -1.64
C PHE A 22 7.45 -0.95 -1.07
N PRO A 23 8.26 -0.32 -1.93
CA PRO A 23 9.44 0.41 -1.49
C PRO A 23 9.05 1.74 -0.82
N PRO A 24 9.98 2.38 -0.08
CA PRO A 24 9.79 3.76 0.36
C PRO A 24 9.54 4.70 -0.83
N PHE A 25 8.86 5.83 -0.58
CA PHE A 25 8.54 6.81 -1.63
C PHE A 25 9.76 7.27 -2.43
N THR A 26 10.91 7.41 -1.76
CA THR A 26 12.18 7.83 -2.36
C THR A 26 12.71 6.86 -3.42
N ASP A 27 12.32 5.59 -3.33
CA ASP A 27 12.84 4.52 -4.19
C ASP A 27 11.87 4.11 -5.30
N LEU A 28 10.63 4.61 -5.28
CA LEU A 28 9.60 4.26 -6.27
C LEU A 28 10.05 4.51 -7.71
N ARG A 29 10.74 5.63 -7.99
CA ARG A 29 11.27 5.92 -9.33
C ARG A 29 12.35 4.92 -9.74
N SER A 30 13.23 4.53 -8.83
CA SER A 30 14.27 3.55 -9.10
C SER A 30 13.65 2.18 -9.39
N VAL A 31 12.64 1.78 -8.63
CA VAL A 31 11.90 0.53 -8.85
C VAL A 31 11.19 0.54 -10.20
N GLN A 32 10.47 1.63 -10.54
CA GLN A 32 9.86 1.79 -11.85
C GLN A 32 10.88 1.57 -12.97
N THR A 33 12.03 2.24 -12.89
CA THR A 33 13.06 2.14 -13.93
C THR A 33 13.58 0.72 -14.10
N LEU A 34 13.77 -0.02 -12.99
CA LEU A 34 14.23 -1.41 -13.02
C LEU A 34 13.16 -2.35 -13.58
N VAL A 35 11.92 -2.21 -13.11
CA VAL A 35 10.79 -3.06 -13.58
C VAL A 35 10.59 -2.89 -15.09
N ASP A 36 10.60 -1.65 -15.57
CA ASP A 36 10.40 -1.35 -16.99
C ASP A 36 11.62 -1.80 -17.84
N GLY A 37 12.84 -1.49 -17.35
CA GLY A 37 14.08 -1.77 -18.07
C GLY A 37 14.35 -3.26 -18.23
N ASP A 38 14.17 -4.02 -17.17
CA ASP A 38 14.42 -5.47 -17.13
C ASP A 38 13.15 -6.30 -17.44
N ARG A 39 12.02 -5.62 -17.67
CA ARG A 39 10.70 -6.24 -17.95
C ARG A 39 10.32 -7.25 -16.86
N LEU A 40 10.53 -6.89 -15.61
CA LEU A 40 10.24 -7.76 -14.48
C LEU A 40 8.74 -8.00 -14.35
N ARG A 41 8.35 -9.25 -14.10
CA ARG A 41 6.95 -9.65 -13.88
C ARG A 41 6.52 -9.44 -12.43
N ILE A 42 6.76 -8.24 -11.91
CA ILE A 42 6.32 -7.83 -10.59
C ILE A 42 5.57 -6.52 -10.68
N SER A 43 4.58 -6.37 -9.82
CA SER A 43 3.91 -5.10 -9.58
C SER A 43 4.60 -4.35 -8.45
N TYR A 44 4.37 -3.05 -8.36
CA TYR A 44 4.84 -2.26 -7.21
C TYR A 44 3.80 -1.23 -6.80
N GLY A 45 3.92 -0.78 -5.57
CA GLY A 45 2.99 0.16 -4.99
C GLY A 45 3.61 1.02 -3.91
N ALA A 46 2.81 1.93 -3.39
CA ALA A 46 3.20 2.85 -2.34
C ALA A 46 2.83 2.32 -0.94
N GLN A 47 3.63 2.70 0.05
CA GLN A 47 3.40 2.34 1.45
C GLN A 47 2.30 3.19 2.11
N ASP A 48 1.90 4.31 1.50
CA ASP A 48 0.85 5.22 1.96
C ASP A 48 0.40 6.17 0.83
N ILE A 49 -0.65 6.95 1.08
CA ILE A 49 -1.18 7.99 0.19
C ILE A 49 -1.77 9.14 1.00
N SER A 50 -1.69 10.37 0.48
CA SER A 50 -2.48 11.48 1.01
C SER A 50 -3.97 11.30 0.66
N PRO A 51 -4.89 11.56 1.58
CA PRO A 51 -6.31 11.60 1.26
C PRO A 51 -6.69 12.80 0.36
N GLU A 52 -5.79 13.77 0.21
CA GLU A 52 -6.03 15.00 -0.53
C GLU A 52 -5.66 14.85 -1.99
N LYS A 53 -6.52 15.34 -2.87
CA LYS A 53 -6.29 15.30 -4.31
C LYS A 53 -5.18 16.28 -4.74
N SER A 54 -5.17 17.47 -4.15
CA SER A 54 -4.21 18.56 -4.41
C SER A 54 -4.36 19.64 -3.34
N GLY A 55 -3.39 20.52 -3.24
CA GLY A 55 -3.41 21.65 -2.31
C GLY A 55 -2.09 21.86 -1.58
N ALA A 56 -2.10 22.68 -0.54
CA ALA A 56 -0.93 23.01 0.27
C ALA A 56 -0.74 21.98 1.41
N PHE A 57 -0.34 20.78 1.04
CA PHE A 57 -0.06 19.66 1.95
C PHE A 57 1.40 19.28 1.86
N THR A 58 2.26 20.13 2.41
CA THR A 58 3.72 19.97 2.31
C THR A 58 4.18 18.63 2.89
N GLY A 59 4.84 17.82 2.06
CA GLY A 59 5.33 16.48 2.41
C GLY A 59 4.40 15.34 2.03
N ASP A 60 3.13 15.62 1.70
CA ASP A 60 2.18 14.60 1.29
C ASP A 60 2.42 14.11 -0.15
N ILE A 61 2.16 12.84 -0.37
CA ILE A 61 2.22 12.22 -1.69
C ILE A 61 0.80 11.92 -2.16
N SER A 62 0.35 12.64 -3.19
CA SER A 62 -1.00 12.47 -3.73
C SER A 62 -1.12 11.24 -4.64
N GLY A 63 -2.36 10.76 -4.84
CA GLY A 63 -2.62 9.63 -5.74
C GLY A 63 -2.18 9.90 -7.19
N SER A 64 -2.29 11.13 -7.66
CA SER A 64 -1.82 11.51 -9.01
C SER A 64 -0.29 11.44 -9.15
N MET A 65 0.47 11.67 -8.07
CA MET A 65 1.93 11.49 -8.08
C MET A 65 2.28 10.00 -8.17
N LEU A 66 1.59 9.16 -7.42
CA LEU A 66 1.78 7.71 -7.45
C LEU A 66 1.40 7.10 -8.80
N LYS A 67 0.29 7.56 -9.39
CA LYS A 67 -0.14 7.12 -10.72
C LYS A 67 0.88 7.47 -11.81
N LYS A 68 1.56 8.62 -11.72
CA LYS A 68 2.65 9.01 -12.63
C LYS A 68 3.89 8.12 -12.50
N LEU A 69 4.01 7.38 -11.41
CA LEU A 69 5.06 6.39 -11.17
C LEU A 69 4.57 4.97 -11.48
N ASP A 70 3.40 4.82 -12.11
CA ASP A 70 2.77 3.55 -12.48
C ASP A 70 2.55 2.60 -11.29
N CYS A 71 2.38 3.14 -10.08
CA CYS A 71 2.00 2.35 -8.92
C CYS A 71 0.66 1.66 -9.16
N SER A 72 0.62 0.35 -9.00
CA SER A 72 -0.62 -0.46 -9.11
C SER A 72 -1.36 -0.56 -7.79
N TYR A 73 -0.65 -0.55 -6.68
CA TYR A 73 -1.15 -0.79 -5.34
C TYR A 73 -0.79 0.33 -4.37
N VAL A 74 -1.58 0.45 -3.29
CA VAL A 74 -1.23 1.32 -2.15
C VAL A 74 -1.62 0.62 -0.86
N ILE A 75 -0.68 0.52 0.10
CA ILE A 75 -0.97 0.07 1.46
C ILE A 75 -1.72 1.19 2.19
N VAL A 76 -2.82 0.85 2.84
CA VAL A 76 -3.62 1.76 3.65
C VAL A 76 -3.90 1.14 5.00
N GLY A 77 -3.69 1.89 6.08
CA GLY A 77 -4.03 1.47 7.44
C GLY A 77 -3.07 0.48 8.07
N HIS A 78 -1.81 0.44 7.62
CA HIS A 78 -0.77 -0.36 8.27
C HIS A 78 -0.72 -0.06 9.78
N SER A 79 -0.48 -1.08 10.60
CA SER A 79 -0.49 -0.95 12.07
C SER A 79 0.41 0.17 12.60
N GLU A 80 1.58 0.36 11.99
CA GLU A 80 2.50 1.44 12.35
C GLU A 80 1.89 2.82 12.07
N ARG A 81 1.15 2.98 10.98
CA ARG A 81 0.50 4.26 10.67
C ARG A 81 -0.64 4.57 11.61
N ARG A 82 -1.39 3.55 12.03
CA ARG A 82 -2.42 3.69 13.08
C ARG A 82 -1.80 4.06 14.42
N SER A 83 -0.74 3.38 14.85
CA SER A 83 -0.15 3.56 16.18
C SER A 83 0.82 4.75 16.28
N VAL A 84 1.68 4.97 15.27
CA VAL A 84 2.74 6.00 15.31
C VAL A 84 2.24 7.34 14.76
N HIS A 85 1.44 7.30 13.68
CA HIS A 85 0.93 8.51 13.02
C HIS A 85 -0.50 8.87 13.44
N GLY A 86 -1.16 8.04 14.26
CA GLY A 86 -2.50 8.31 14.78
C GLY A 86 -3.58 8.32 13.70
N GLU A 87 -3.43 7.56 12.63
CA GLU A 87 -4.42 7.50 11.56
C GLU A 87 -5.70 6.81 12.03
N SER A 88 -6.81 7.57 12.05
CA SER A 88 -8.14 7.06 12.40
C SER A 88 -8.81 6.36 11.21
N ASP A 89 -9.87 5.58 11.49
CA ASP A 89 -10.63 4.90 10.43
C ASP A 89 -11.27 5.89 9.45
N GLU A 90 -11.64 7.11 9.89
CA GLU A 90 -12.14 8.16 9.01
C GLU A 90 -11.06 8.64 8.02
N VAL A 91 -9.83 8.81 8.49
CA VAL A 91 -8.70 9.19 7.62
C VAL A 91 -8.42 8.05 6.65
N LEU A 92 -8.43 6.81 7.11
CA LEU A 92 -8.19 5.64 6.29
C LEU A 92 -9.28 5.43 5.23
N ASN A 93 -10.54 5.68 5.56
CA ASN A 93 -11.64 5.68 4.58
C ASN A 93 -11.40 6.70 3.46
N ARG A 94 -10.95 7.92 3.80
CA ARG A 94 -10.59 8.94 2.80
C ARG A 94 -9.41 8.51 1.93
N LYS A 95 -8.39 7.89 2.53
CA LYS A 95 -7.25 7.33 1.80
C LYS A 95 -7.66 6.21 0.84
N LEU A 96 -8.51 5.28 1.29
CA LEU A 96 -9.07 4.23 0.43
C LEU A 96 -9.78 4.82 -0.79
N ARG A 97 -10.62 5.83 -0.57
CA ARG A 97 -11.30 6.54 -1.67
C ARG A 97 -10.31 7.23 -2.61
N ALA A 98 -9.23 7.82 -2.08
CA ALA A 98 -8.19 8.44 -2.90
C ALA A 98 -7.45 7.40 -3.77
N VAL A 99 -7.16 6.20 -3.25
CA VAL A 99 -6.57 5.10 -4.02
C VAL A 99 -7.49 4.72 -5.18
N LEU A 100 -8.76 4.44 -4.89
CA LEU A 100 -9.75 4.03 -5.90
C LEU A 100 -10.00 5.12 -6.95
N ALA A 101 -10.05 6.39 -6.54
CA ALA A 101 -10.23 7.52 -7.45
C ALA A 101 -9.07 7.74 -8.42
N ASN A 102 -7.89 7.16 -8.13
CA ASN A 102 -6.72 7.17 -9.01
C ASN A 102 -6.51 5.82 -9.71
N GLU A 103 -7.53 4.95 -9.76
CA GLU A 103 -7.50 3.65 -10.43
C GLU A 103 -6.36 2.74 -9.96
N MET A 104 -6.03 2.80 -8.67
CA MET A 104 -5.10 1.89 -8.00
C MET A 104 -5.86 0.93 -7.09
N ILE A 105 -5.22 -0.15 -6.68
CA ILE A 105 -5.79 -1.18 -5.80
C ILE A 105 -5.32 -0.94 -4.37
N PRO A 106 -6.21 -0.73 -3.41
CA PRO A 106 -5.81 -0.60 -2.01
C PRO A 106 -5.50 -1.96 -1.39
N ILE A 107 -4.39 -2.03 -0.65
CA ILE A 107 -4.10 -3.13 0.28
C ILE A 107 -4.47 -2.63 1.68
N PHE A 108 -5.71 -2.88 2.08
CA PHE A 108 -6.23 -2.38 3.34
C PHE A 108 -5.81 -3.30 4.50
N CYS A 109 -5.00 -2.77 5.42
CA CYS A 109 -4.54 -3.46 6.60
C CYS A 109 -5.54 -3.32 7.74
N ILE A 110 -6.00 -4.44 8.25
CA ILE A 110 -6.89 -4.55 9.41
C ILE A 110 -6.26 -5.48 10.44
N GLY A 111 -6.58 -5.29 11.70
CA GLY A 111 -6.08 -6.12 12.78
C GLY A 111 -6.22 -5.45 14.14
N GLU A 112 -5.94 -6.20 15.18
CA GLU A 112 -6.05 -5.76 16.57
C GLU A 112 -4.70 -5.83 17.29
N GLU A 113 -4.58 -5.03 18.34
CA GLU A 113 -3.48 -5.09 19.28
C GLU A 113 -3.67 -6.27 20.27
N LEU A 114 -2.57 -6.68 20.92
CA LEU A 114 -2.57 -7.79 21.87
C LEU A 114 -3.59 -7.59 23.01
N THR A 115 -3.70 -6.38 23.53
CA THR A 115 -4.68 -6.04 24.59
C THR A 115 -6.12 -6.27 24.18
N ILE A 116 -6.46 -5.97 22.92
CA ILE A 116 -7.80 -6.21 22.36
C ILE A 116 -8.04 -7.70 22.20
N ARG A 117 -7.03 -8.46 21.74
CA ARG A 117 -7.12 -9.91 21.62
C ARG A 117 -7.31 -10.58 22.96
N GLU A 118 -6.54 -10.20 23.98
CA GLU A 118 -6.63 -10.74 25.34
C GLU A 118 -7.98 -10.41 26.01
N SER A 119 -8.59 -9.28 25.68
CA SER A 119 -9.94 -8.93 26.17
C SER A 119 -11.07 -9.75 25.52
N GLY A 120 -10.78 -10.54 24.47
CA GLY A 120 -11.77 -11.30 23.71
C GLY A 120 -12.61 -10.46 22.74
N SER A 121 -12.31 -9.17 22.58
CA SER A 121 -13.09 -8.23 21.75
C SER A 121 -12.60 -8.15 20.31
N HIS A 122 -11.59 -8.92 19.92
CA HIS A 122 -10.87 -8.82 18.64
C HIS A 122 -11.77 -8.96 17.40
N VAL A 123 -12.72 -9.90 17.40
CA VAL A 123 -13.63 -10.11 16.25
C VAL A 123 -14.46 -8.85 15.98
N LYS A 124 -15.08 -8.30 17.03
CA LYS A 124 -15.87 -7.08 16.92
C LYS A 124 -14.98 -5.90 16.45
N TYR A 125 -13.80 -5.75 17.04
CA TYR A 125 -12.86 -4.69 16.73
C TYR A 125 -12.44 -4.70 15.25
N VAL A 126 -12.07 -5.85 14.72
CA VAL A 126 -11.68 -6.01 13.31
C VAL A 126 -12.85 -5.77 12.35
N ILE A 127 -14.07 -6.25 12.72
CA ILE A 127 -15.27 -5.99 11.93
C ILE A 127 -15.59 -4.49 11.88
N ASP A 128 -15.40 -3.77 12.99
CA ASP A 128 -15.70 -2.33 13.06
C ASP A 128 -14.72 -1.51 12.18
N GLN A 129 -13.47 -1.96 11.99
CA GLN A 129 -12.53 -1.36 11.03
C GLN A 129 -12.97 -1.49 9.56
N LEU A 130 -13.87 -2.43 9.24
CA LEU A 130 -14.36 -2.66 7.87
C LEU A 130 -15.65 -1.88 7.54
N LYS A 131 -16.23 -1.18 8.49
CA LYS A 131 -17.47 -0.41 8.32
C LYS A 131 -17.20 1.06 7.96
#